data_f99855fe652a546bcd8595b6bb710d23
#
_entry.id   f99855fe652a546bcd8595b6bb710d23
#
_cell.length_a   1.000
_cell.length_b   1.000
_cell.length_c   1.000
_cell.angle_alpha   90.00
_cell.angle_beta   90.00
_cell.angle_gamma   90.00
#
_symmetry.space_group_name_H-M   'P 1'
#
loop_
_entity.id
_entity.type
_entity.pdbx_description
1 polymer ?
#
loop_
_entity_poly.entity_id
_entity_poly.type
_entity_poly.pdbx_seq_one_letter_code
_entity_poly.pdbx_strand_id
1 'polypeptide(L)'
;TIPVGNRSLTPAEISSLILKKLIQDAEKINGKIDEAVITVPANFAEKARRATMEAGELAGLKKVTIVDEPVAAALLYATTQSVNGRVLVYDLGGGTFDVTIVDIDGTDVEVVTTQGDPNLGGKDFDRKLAALLSDKYKEECGQALFEGDPDFKLMQDAEELKKTLSRKAQRGNKPAAATFIGSEGPKKLEVTPSEFED
;
A
#
# COMPACT_ATOMS: atom_id res chain seq x y z
N THR A 1 -21.28 -5.29 0.09
CA THR A 1 -20.74 -6.49 0.76
C THR A 1 -19.86 -7.27 -0.21
N ILE A 2 -18.87 -7.93 0.33
CA ILE A 2 -17.88 -8.74 -0.41
C ILE A 2 -18.10 -10.20 0.00
N PRO A 3 -18.23 -11.14 -0.98
CA PRO A 3 -18.40 -12.55 -0.65
C PRO A 3 -17.09 -13.13 -0.09
N VAL A 4 -17.20 -13.80 1.07
CA VAL A 4 -16.08 -14.49 1.74
C VAL A 4 -16.56 -15.88 2.18
N GLY A 5 -16.24 -16.90 1.40
CA GLY A 5 -16.80 -18.24 1.58
C GLY A 5 -18.33 -18.23 1.49
N ASN A 6 -19.02 -18.69 2.54
CA ASN A 6 -20.48 -18.73 2.62
C ASN A 6 -21.10 -17.47 3.24
N ARG A 7 -20.35 -16.41 3.41
CA ARG A 7 -20.77 -15.14 4.04
C ARG A 7 -20.56 -13.97 3.09
N SER A 8 -21.33 -12.90 3.31
CA SER A 8 -21.09 -11.58 2.71
C SER A 8 -20.69 -10.62 3.82
N LEU A 9 -19.51 -10.05 3.73
CA LEU A 9 -18.98 -9.13 4.72
C LEU A 9 -18.93 -7.71 4.16
N THR A 10 -19.09 -6.73 5.03
CA THR A 10 -18.84 -5.32 4.72
C THR A 10 -17.32 -5.04 4.69
N PRO A 11 -16.85 -3.97 4.05
CA PRO A 11 -15.45 -3.56 4.16
C PRO A 11 -14.98 -3.36 5.61
N ALA A 12 -15.83 -2.79 6.48
CA ALA A 12 -15.51 -2.60 7.89
C ALA A 12 -15.32 -3.94 8.63
N GLU A 13 -16.18 -4.93 8.38
CA GLU A 13 -16.04 -6.28 8.95
C GLU A 13 -14.74 -6.96 8.48
N ILE A 14 -14.37 -6.84 7.20
CA ILE A 14 -13.11 -7.41 6.69
C ILE A 14 -11.91 -6.71 7.35
N SER A 15 -11.91 -5.39 7.40
CA SER A 15 -10.85 -4.61 8.04
C SER A 15 -10.73 -4.94 9.54
N SER A 16 -11.86 -5.19 10.21
CA SER A 16 -11.86 -5.58 11.61
C SER A 16 -11.13 -6.89 11.89
N LEU A 17 -11.17 -7.85 10.97
CA LEU A 17 -10.43 -9.11 11.11
C LEU A 17 -8.91 -8.87 11.07
N ILE A 18 -8.46 -7.97 10.20
CA ILE A 18 -7.05 -7.58 10.11
C ILE A 18 -6.62 -6.84 11.39
N LEU A 19 -7.39 -5.84 11.80
CA LEU A 19 -7.13 -5.09 13.03
C LEU A 19 -7.11 -6.00 14.26
N LYS A 20 -8.06 -6.92 14.36
CA LYS A 20 -8.09 -7.91 15.45
C LYS A 20 -6.82 -8.75 15.51
N LYS A 21 -6.30 -9.19 14.36
CA LYS A 21 -5.05 -9.93 14.30
C LYS A 21 -3.87 -9.09 14.77
N LEU A 22 -3.79 -7.82 14.35
CA LEU A 22 -2.74 -6.89 14.77
C LEU A 22 -2.80 -6.61 16.28
N ILE A 23 -4.01 -6.38 16.82
CA ILE A 23 -4.23 -6.19 18.27
C ILE A 23 -3.74 -7.41 19.05
N GLN A 24 -4.18 -8.62 18.64
CA GLN A 24 -3.76 -9.86 19.29
C GLN A 24 -2.25 -10.08 19.28
N ASP A 25 -1.57 -9.71 18.20
CA ASP A 25 -0.12 -9.82 18.15
C ASP A 25 0.59 -8.77 19.02
N ALA A 26 0.07 -7.55 19.06
CA ALA A 26 0.58 -6.49 19.92
C ALA A 26 0.35 -6.78 21.40
N GLU A 27 -0.80 -7.36 21.77
CA GLU A 27 -1.14 -7.73 23.16
C GLU A 27 -0.19 -8.79 23.75
N LYS A 28 0.42 -9.64 22.92
CA LYS A 28 1.42 -10.62 23.39
C LYS A 28 2.66 -9.95 23.97
N ILE A 29 2.95 -8.73 23.56
CA ILE A 29 4.14 -7.98 23.97
C ILE A 29 3.78 -6.90 25.00
N ASN A 30 2.66 -6.21 24.78
CA ASN A 30 2.31 -4.99 25.53
C ASN A 30 1.19 -5.20 26.56
N GLY A 31 0.62 -6.40 26.66
CA GLY A 31 -0.59 -6.63 27.45
C GLY A 31 -1.85 -6.10 26.74
N LYS A 32 -2.96 -6.03 27.45
CA LYS A 32 -4.26 -5.67 26.90
C LYS A 32 -4.28 -4.28 26.28
N ILE A 33 -4.85 -4.18 25.07
CA ILE A 33 -4.99 -2.95 24.30
C ILE A 33 -6.48 -2.61 24.20
N ASP A 34 -6.88 -1.50 24.80
CA ASP A 34 -8.25 -1.00 24.79
C ASP A 34 -8.43 0.21 23.85
N GLU A 35 -7.35 0.91 23.50
CA GLU A 35 -7.38 2.11 22.66
C GLU A 35 -6.34 2.05 21.55
N ALA A 36 -6.66 2.62 20.39
CA ALA A 36 -5.71 2.77 19.29
C ALA A 36 -5.93 4.07 18.51
N VAL A 37 -4.81 4.58 17.98
CA VAL A 37 -4.83 5.58 16.91
C VAL A 37 -4.72 4.83 15.58
N ILE A 38 -5.63 5.12 14.66
CA ILE A 38 -5.63 4.53 13.32
C ILE A 38 -5.47 5.68 12.31
N THR A 39 -4.45 5.60 11.48
CA THR A 39 -4.24 6.60 10.44
C THR A 39 -5.06 6.28 9.20
N VAL A 40 -5.48 7.32 8.50
CA VAL A 40 -6.21 7.25 7.24
C VAL A 40 -5.66 8.28 6.25
N PRO A 41 -5.76 8.03 4.93
CA PRO A 41 -5.44 9.04 3.93
C PRO A 41 -6.19 10.35 4.17
N ALA A 42 -5.52 11.50 3.96
CA ALA A 42 -6.12 12.82 4.23
C ALA A 42 -7.34 13.10 3.34
N ASN A 43 -7.41 12.49 2.15
CA ASN A 43 -8.51 12.61 1.21
C ASN A 43 -9.70 11.68 1.49
N PHE A 44 -9.65 10.86 2.56
CA PHE A 44 -10.78 10.00 2.92
C PHE A 44 -12.03 10.83 3.24
N ALA A 45 -13.12 10.52 2.51
CA ALA A 45 -14.42 11.07 2.82
C ALA A 45 -14.94 10.55 4.17
N GLU A 46 -15.84 11.29 4.79
CA GLU A 46 -16.42 10.98 6.10
C GLU A 46 -16.93 9.54 6.22
N LYS A 47 -17.52 8.99 5.16
CA LYS A 47 -18.00 7.61 5.13
C LYS A 47 -16.85 6.59 5.31
N ALA A 48 -15.70 6.83 4.71
CA ALA A 48 -14.53 5.95 4.83
C ALA A 48 -13.91 6.05 6.23
N ARG A 49 -13.82 7.27 6.78
CA ARG A 49 -13.38 7.51 8.18
C ARG A 49 -14.24 6.78 9.19
N ARG A 50 -15.57 6.87 9.05
CA ARG A 50 -16.52 6.13 9.90
C ARG A 50 -16.39 4.63 9.78
N ALA A 51 -16.22 4.10 8.56
CA ALA A 51 -16.01 2.67 8.35
C ALA A 51 -14.71 2.18 9.00
N THR A 52 -13.67 3.01 9.04
CA THR A 52 -12.41 2.69 9.74
C THR A 52 -12.60 2.68 11.27
N MET A 53 -13.36 3.64 11.82
CA MET A 53 -13.71 3.63 13.25
C MET A 53 -14.52 2.38 13.61
N GLU A 54 -15.57 2.08 12.84
CA GLU A 54 -16.40 0.88 13.01
C GLU A 54 -15.55 -0.41 12.97
N ALA A 55 -14.58 -0.48 12.06
CA ALA A 55 -13.67 -1.63 11.98
C ALA A 55 -12.84 -1.80 13.26
N GLY A 56 -12.36 -0.71 13.85
CA GLY A 56 -11.65 -0.72 15.13
C GLY A 56 -12.52 -1.19 16.29
N GLU A 57 -13.75 -0.71 16.36
CA GLU A 57 -14.73 -1.12 17.38
C GLU A 57 -15.10 -2.61 17.25
N LEU A 58 -15.37 -3.07 16.02
CA LEU A 58 -15.62 -4.47 15.69
C LEU A 58 -14.42 -5.38 16.02
N ALA A 59 -13.20 -4.84 15.96
CA ALA A 59 -11.98 -5.55 16.37
C ALA A 59 -11.83 -5.68 17.88
N GLY A 60 -12.64 -4.95 18.69
CA GLY A 60 -12.67 -5.02 20.14
C GLY A 60 -12.05 -3.83 20.87
N LEU A 61 -11.64 -2.77 20.16
CA LEU A 61 -11.16 -1.54 20.77
C LEU A 61 -12.32 -0.78 21.43
N LYS A 62 -12.08 -0.21 22.60
CA LYS A 62 -13.04 0.65 23.32
C LYS A 62 -13.00 2.09 22.85
N LYS A 63 -11.85 2.52 22.33
CA LYS A 63 -11.65 3.86 21.79
C LYS A 63 -10.77 3.81 20.55
N VAL A 64 -11.25 4.42 19.48
CA VAL A 64 -10.54 4.60 18.21
C VAL A 64 -10.40 6.09 17.94
N THR A 65 -9.18 6.54 17.72
CA THR A 65 -8.89 7.91 17.28
C THR A 65 -8.39 7.85 15.86
N ILE A 66 -9.02 8.63 14.96
CA ILE A 66 -8.58 8.74 13.57
C ILE A 66 -7.67 9.94 13.42
N VAL A 67 -6.54 9.75 12.74
CA VAL A 67 -5.56 10.80 12.41
C VAL A 67 -5.21 10.67 10.92
N ASP A 68 -5.01 11.79 10.25
CA ASP A 68 -4.57 11.79 8.85
C ASP A 68 -3.11 11.33 8.75
N GLU A 69 -2.83 10.43 7.81
CA GLU A 69 -1.48 9.88 7.58
C GLU A 69 -0.40 10.96 7.46
N PRO A 70 -0.60 12.05 6.66
CA PRO A 70 0.40 13.11 6.57
C PRO A 70 0.60 13.87 7.89
N VAL A 71 -0.44 13.99 8.74
CA VAL A 71 -0.32 14.61 10.06
C VAL A 71 0.54 13.74 10.98
N ALA A 72 0.32 12.44 10.99
CA ALA A 72 1.12 11.52 11.79
C ALA A 72 2.59 11.51 11.35
N ALA A 73 2.84 11.52 10.04
CA ALA A 73 4.19 11.58 9.47
C ALA A 73 4.89 12.92 9.81
N ALA A 74 4.19 14.05 9.66
CA ALA A 74 4.70 15.37 9.97
C ALA A 74 5.00 15.53 11.46
N LEU A 75 4.13 15.02 12.34
CA LEU A 75 4.32 15.05 13.79
C LEU A 75 5.58 14.27 14.21
N LEU A 76 5.78 13.07 13.65
CA LEU A 76 7.00 12.30 13.90
C LEU A 76 8.24 13.07 13.43
N TYR A 77 8.19 13.67 12.26
CA TYR A 77 9.29 14.46 11.72
C TYR A 77 9.58 15.71 12.57
N ALA A 78 8.55 16.43 12.97
CA ALA A 78 8.66 17.60 13.85
C ALA A 78 9.31 17.25 15.19
N THR A 79 8.89 16.17 15.83
CA THR A 79 9.40 15.74 17.14
C THR A 79 10.82 15.18 17.07
N THR A 80 11.19 14.52 15.97
CA THR A 80 12.54 13.92 15.81
C THR A 80 13.58 14.88 15.28
N GLN A 81 13.18 15.85 14.44
CA GLN A 81 14.08 16.80 13.76
C GLN A 81 13.94 18.24 14.24
N SER A 82 13.04 18.53 15.18
CA SER A 82 12.73 19.89 15.68
C SER A 82 12.44 20.87 14.56
N VAL A 83 11.65 20.46 13.57
CA VAL A 83 11.28 21.27 12.41
C VAL A 83 10.02 22.07 12.72
N ASN A 84 10.03 23.36 12.37
CA ASN A 84 8.86 24.24 12.36
C ASN A 84 8.68 24.86 10.99
N GLY A 85 7.46 25.22 10.65
CA GLY A 85 7.09 25.89 9.41
C GLY A 85 6.36 24.97 8.42
N ARG A 86 6.31 25.40 7.17
CA ARG A 86 5.55 24.73 6.13
C ARG A 86 6.33 23.56 5.53
N VAL A 87 5.71 22.39 5.53
CA VAL A 87 6.31 21.13 5.04
C VAL A 87 5.38 20.48 4.03
N LEU A 88 5.95 19.92 2.98
CA LEU A 88 5.24 19.07 2.02
C LEU A 88 5.49 17.62 2.39
N VAL A 89 4.40 16.88 2.62
CA VAL A 89 4.40 15.42 2.80
C VAL A 89 4.02 14.79 1.47
N TYR A 90 4.91 13.94 0.94
CA TYR A 90 4.68 13.16 -0.28
C TYR A 90 4.50 11.70 0.13
N ASP A 91 3.29 11.19 -0.01
CA ASP A 91 2.93 9.83 0.37
C ASP A 91 2.47 9.03 -0.85
N LEU A 92 3.31 8.11 -1.31
CA LEU A 92 2.99 7.15 -2.36
C LEU A 92 2.89 5.75 -1.74
N GLY A 93 1.68 5.38 -1.38
CA GLY A 93 1.36 4.11 -0.77
C GLY A 93 1.21 2.95 -1.74
N GLY A 94 0.67 1.84 -1.27
CA GLY A 94 0.38 0.67 -2.12
C GLY A 94 -0.80 0.85 -3.06
N GLY A 95 -1.73 1.75 -2.74
CA GLY A 95 -2.97 1.95 -3.50
C GLY A 95 -3.45 3.37 -3.62
N THR A 96 -2.84 4.31 -2.90
CA THR A 96 -3.16 5.73 -2.93
C THR A 96 -1.89 6.56 -3.04
N PHE A 97 -2.01 7.73 -3.62
CA PHE A 97 -0.98 8.75 -3.69
C PHE A 97 -1.54 10.06 -3.14
N ASP A 98 -0.88 10.61 -2.14
CA ASP A 98 -1.26 11.87 -1.51
C ASP A 98 -0.06 12.83 -1.43
N VAL A 99 -0.31 14.09 -1.73
CA VAL A 99 0.61 15.22 -1.51
C VAL A 99 -0.10 16.22 -0.62
N THR A 100 0.43 16.41 0.58
CA THR A 100 -0.19 17.25 1.61
C THR A 100 0.77 18.35 2.05
N ILE A 101 0.29 19.58 2.11
CA ILE A 101 1.02 20.67 2.74
C ILE A 101 0.50 20.83 4.16
N VAL A 102 1.41 20.82 5.11
CA VAL A 102 1.13 21.01 6.53
C VAL A 102 1.93 22.18 7.09
N ASP A 103 1.37 22.90 8.03
CA ASP A 103 2.09 23.84 8.87
C ASP A 103 2.38 23.20 10.23
N ILE A 104 3.63 23.31 10.70
CA ILE A 104 4.11 22.73 11.95
C ILE A 104 4.53 23.88 12.89
N ASP A 105 3.97 23.88 14.10
CA ASP A 105 4.39 24.74 15.20
C ASP A 105 4.57 23.91 16.48
N GLY A 106 5.80 23.53 16.78
CA GLY A 106 6.11 22.62 17.88
C GLY A 106 5.48 21.24 17.65
N THR A 107 4.46 20.89 18.43
CA THR A 107 3.67 19.65 18.30
C THR A 107 2.33 19.84 17.58
N ASP A 108 1.99 21.08 17.25
CA ASP A 108 0.77 21.38 16.51
C ASP A 108 1.04 21.23 15.01
N VAL A 109 0.21 20.41 14.34
CA VAL A 109 0.30 20.16 12.90
C VAL A 109 -1.06 20.42 12.27
N GLU A 110 -1.12 21.40 11.37
CA GLU A 110 -2.32 21.79 10.67
C GLU A 110 -2.22 21.46 9.18
N VAL A 111 -3.23 20.80 8.62
CA VAL A 111 -3.31 20.52 7.18
C VAL A 111 -3.76 21.80 6.45
N VAL A 112 -2.90 22.34 5.60
CA VAL A 112 -3.20 23.50 4.77
C VAL A 112 -3.99 23.09 3.53
N THR A 113 -3.53 22.06 2.84
CA THR A 113 -4.20 21.49 1.66
C THR A 113 -3.69 20.08 1.37
N THR A 114 -4.53 19.28 0.76
CA THR A 114 -4.15 17.95 0.25
C THR A 114 -4.67 17.77 -1.17
N GLN A 115 -3.89 17.09 -1.99
CA GLN A 115 -4.26 16.62 -3.33
C GLN A 115 -3.68 15.22 -3.52
N GLY A 116 -4.31 14.41 -4.37
CA GLY A 116 -3.81 13.07 -4.62
C GLY A 116 -4.67 12.29 -5.59
N ASP A 117 -4.28 11.03 -5.80
CA ASP A 117 -5.05 10.07 -6.57
C ASP A 117 -5.35 8.85 -5.69
N PRO A 118 -6.63 8.60 -5.34
CA PRO A 118 -7.03 7.49 -4.50
C PRO A 118 -6.89 6.12 -5.18
N ASN A 119 -6.51 6.09 -6.46
CA ASN A 119 -6.37 4.88 -7.25
C ASN A 119 -4.97 4.71 -7.85
N LEU A 120 -3.97 5.46 -7.37
CA LEU A 120 -2.58 5.35 -7.80
C LEU A 120 -1.71 4.88 -6.64
N GLY A 121 -0.97 3.80 -6.85
CA GLY A 121 -0.04 3.30 -5.84
C GLY A 121 0.82 2.15 -6.35
N GLY A 122 1.57 1.54 -5.45
CA GLY A 122 2.52 0.47 -5.77
C GLY A 122 1.91 -0.70 -6.56
N LYS A 123 0.63 -1.03 -6.30
CA LYS A 123 -0.10 -2.08 -7.01
C LYS A 123 -0.30 -1.78 -8.50
N ASP A 124 -0.35 -0.50 -8.88
CA ASP A 124 -0.54 -0.12 -10.29
C ASP A 124 0.77 -0.30 -11.07
N PHE A 125 1.91 -0.03 -10.41
CA PHE A 125 3.22 -0.39 -10.95
C PHE A 125 3.39 -1.91 -11.07
N ASP A 126 2.93 -2.68 -10.07
CA ASP A 126 2.97 -4.14 -10.13
C ASP A 126 2.13 -4.69 -11.29
N ARG A 127 0.93 -4.12 -11.52
CA ARG A 127 0.07 -4.50 -12.64
C ARG A 127 0.70 -4.18 -14.00
N LYS A 128 1.33 -3.01 -14.14
CA LYS A 128 2.06 -2.67 -15.37
C LYS A 128 3.25 -3.59 -15.60
N LEU A 129 3.99 -3.92 -14.54
CA LEU A 129 5.10 -4.87 -14.63
C LEU A 129 4.61 -6.28 -15.00
N ALA A 130 3.49 -6.74 -14.42
CA ALA A 130 2.87 -8.01 -14.80
C ALA A 130 2.47 -8.05 -16.27
N ALA A 131 1.94 -6.94 -16.81
CA ALA A 131 1.62 -6.82 -18.23
C ALA A 131 2.88 -6.90 -19.11
N LEU A 132 3.93 -6.16 -18.78
CA LEU A 132 5.23 -6.23 -19.47
C LEU A 132 5.80 -7.65 -19.47
N LEU A 133 5.72 -8.36 -18.35
CA LEU A 133 6.17 -9.75 -18.23
C LEU A 133 5.33 -10.69 -19.10
N SER A 134 4.03 -10.46 -19.17
CA SER A 134 3.12 -11.23 -20.02
C SER A 134 3.42 -11.04 -21.50
N ASP A 135 3.74 -9.81 -21.92
CA ASP A 135 4.14 -9.51 -23.30
C ASP A 135 5.47 -10.20 -23.65
N LYS A 136 6.47 -10.12 -22.79
CA LYS A 136 7.74 -10.83 -22.97
C LYS A 136 7.56 -12.36 -23.04
N TYR A 137 6.72 -12.92 -22.18
CA TYR A 137 6.40 -14.35 -22.21
C TYR A 137 5.72 -14.73 -23.52
N LYS A 138 4.79 -13.90 -24.00
CA LYS A 138 4.09 -14.10 -25.27
C LYS A 138 5.03 -14.05 -26.47
N GLU A 139 6.00 -13.15 -26.48
CA GLU A 139 7.02 -13.09 -27.53
C GLU A 139 7.85 -14.38 -27.63
N GLU A 140 8.18 -14.99 -26.48
CA GLU A 140 8.97 -16.21 -26.45
C GLU A 140 8.16 -17.51 -26.66
N CYS A 141 6.89 -17.52 -26.19
CA CYS A 141 6.08 -18.74 -26.11
C CYS A 141 4.82 -18.71 -26.98
N GLY A 142 4.47 -17.57 -27.56
CA GLY A 142 3.27 -17.41 -28.38
C GLY A 142 1.97 -17.19 -27.62
N GLN A 143 1.96 -17.32 -26.29
CA GLN A 143 0.80 -17.14 -25.41
C GLN A 143 1.12 -16.22 -24.24
N ALA A 144 0.15 -15.43 -23.80
CA ALA A 144 0.29 -14.54 -22.65
C ALA A 144 0.31 -15.32 -21.34
N LEU A 145 0.88 -14.73 -20.27
CA LEU A 145 0.84 -15.30 -18.92
C LEU A 145 -0.58 -15.31 -18.33
N PHE A 146 -1.40 -14.35 -18.73
CA PHE A 146 -2.79 -14.22 -18.26
C PHE A 146 -3.66 -13.54 -19.32
N GLU A 147 -4.97 -13.73 -19.19
CA GLU A 147 -6.01 -13.01 -19.89
C GLU A 147 -6.88 -12.25 -18.87
N GLY A 148 -7.18 -10.99 -19.12
CA GLY A 148 -7.91 -10.14 -18.17
C GLY A 148 -7.02 -9.60 -17.05
N ASP A 149 -7.40 -9.81 -15.78
CA ASP A 149 -6.59 -9.38 -14.64
C ASP A 149 -5.57 -10.47 -14.23
N PRO A 150 -4.33 -10.08 -13.87
CA PRO A 150 -3.34 -11.01 -13.36
C PRO A 150 -3.80 -11.63 -12.04
N ASP A 151 -3.48 -12.90 -11.83
CA ASP A 151 -3.79 -13.58 -10.59
C ASP A 151 -2.91 -13.07 -9.41
N PHE A 152 -3.29 -13.49 -8.21
CA PHE A 152 -2.59 -13.07 -6.99
C PHE A 152 -1.10 -13.46 -6.99
N LYS A 153 -0.77 -14.63 -7.51
CA LYS A 153 0.61 -15.13 -7.55
C LYS A 153 1.48 -14.29 -8.48
N LEU A 154 0.99 -14.01 -9.68
CA LEU A 154 1.69 -13.16 -10.65
C LEU A 154 1.88 -11.74 -10.11
N MET A 155 0.88 -11.18 -9.42
CA MET A 155 1.00 -9.87 -8.76
C MET A 155 2.06 -9.86 -7.66
N GLN A 156 2.16 -10.92 -6.84
CA GLN A 156 3.22 -11.04 -5.85
C GLN A 156 4.61 -11.13 -6.50
N ASP A 157 4.75 -11.94 -7.55
CA ASP A 157 6.02 -12.09 -8.27
C ASP A 157 6.45 -10.78 -8.94
N ALA A 158 5.49 -10.03 -9.49
CA ALA A 158 5.72 -8.69 -10.05
C ALA A 158 6.18 -7.69 -8.95
N GLU A 159 5.55 -7.68 -7.79
CA GLU A 159 5.95 -6.85 -6.65
C GLU A 159 7.39 -7.15 -6.20
N GLU A 160 7.75 -8.42 -6.04
CA GLU A 160 9.12 -8.81 -5.67
C GLU A 160 10.15 -8.43 -6.74
N LEU A 161 9.79 -8.56 -8.02
CA LEU A 161 10.63 -8.13 -9.12
C LEU A 161 10.79 -6.60 -9.12
N LYS A 162 9.72 -5.82 -8.92
CA LYS A 162 9.74 -4.35 -8.76
C LYS A 162 10.71 -3.92 -7.67
N LYS A 163 10.60 -4.52 -6.46
CA LYS A 163 11.51 -4.24 -5.34
C LYS A 163 12.96 -4.55 -5.68
N THR A 164 13.18 -5.60 -6.47
CA THR A 164 14.52 -6.00 -6.91
C THR A 164 15.08 -5.04 -7.95
N LEU A 165 14.26 -4.60 -8.92
CA LEU A 165 14.63 -3.59 -9.91
C LEU A 165 15.02 -2.27 -9.26
N SER A 166 14.20 -1.75 -8.34
CA SER A 166 14.48 -0.51 -7.60
C SER A 166 15.82 -0.57 -6.85
N ARG A 167 16.13 -1.70 -6.19
CA ARG A 167 17.43 -1.90 -5.52
C ARG A 167 18.59 -1.97 -6.49
N LYS A 168 18.41 -2.55 -7.69
CA LYS A 168 19.42 -2.69 -8.72
C LYS A 168 19.65 -1.40 -9.51
N ALA A 169 18.62 -0.60 -9.74
CA ALA A 169 18.74 0.73 -10.32
C ALA A 169 19.71 1.60 -9.51
N GLN A 170 19.60 1.59 -8.17
CA GLN A 170 20.49 2.31 -7.25
C GLN A 170 21.94 1.78 -7.28
N ARG A 171 22.19 0.56 -7.76
CA ARG A 171 23.50 -0.13 -7.74
C ARG A 171 24.08 -0.38 -9.12
N GLY A 172 23.81 0.48 -10.11
CA GLY A 172 24.41 0.40 -11.45
C GLY A 172 23.49 -0.17 -12.53
N ASN A 173 22.20 -0.01 -12.40
CA ASN A 173 21.20 -0.22 -13.46
C ASN A 173 21.21 -1.64 -14.07
N LYS A 174 21.41 -2.67 -13.23
CA LYS A 174 21.45 -4.06 -13.69
C LYS A 174 20.06 -4.66 -13.82
N PRO A 175 19.81 -5.49 -14.87
CA PRO A 175 18.54 -6.16 -15.02
C PRO A 175 18.22 -7.08 -13.84
N ALA A 176 16.93 -7.27 -13.59
CA ALA A 176 16.41 -8.29 -12.67
C ALA A 176 15.70 -9.38 -13.47
N ALA A 177 15.76 -10.61 -12.98
CA ALA A 177 15.13 -11.75 -13.61
C ALA A 177 14.34 -12.54 -12.58
N ALA A 178 13.20 -13.10 -13.02
CA ALA A 178 12.42 -14.06 -12.28
C ALA A 178 11.90 -15.15 -13.23
N THR A 179 11.52 -16.30 -12.66
CA THR A 179 10.94 -17.39 -13.44
C THR A 179 9.43 -17.35 -13.30
N PHE A 180 8.74 -17.26 -14.44
CA PHE A 180 7.28 -17.26 -14.52
C PHE A 180 6.79 -18.55 -15.18
N ILE A 181 5.65 -19.06 -14.72
CA ILE A 181 5.08 -20.31 -15.20
C ILE A 181 3.76 -19.98 -15.90
N GLY A 182 3.73 -20.14 -17.21
CA GLY A 182 2.53 -20.05 -18.03
C GLY A 182 2.17 -21.42 -18.62
N SER A 183 1.24 -21.45 -19.58
CA SER A 183 0.78 -22.65 -20.26
C SER A 183 1.88 -23.48 -20.94
N GLU A 184 2.91 -22.78 -21.44
CA GLU A 184 4.06 -23.41 -22.14
C GLU A 184 5.22 -23.76 -21.17
N GLY A 185 4.97 -23.68 -19.85
CA GLY A 185 5.93 -24.03 -18.81
C GLY A 185 6.72 -22.86 -18.26
N PRO A 186 7.77 -23.14 -17.45
CA PRO A 186 8.55 -22.11 -16.79
C PRO A 186 9.50 -21.40 -17.77
N LYS A 187 9.50 -20.06 -17.70
CA LYS A 187 10.45 -19.22 -18.43
C LYS A 187 11.09 -18.21 -17.50
N LYS A 188 12.39 -18.01 -17.67
CA LYS A 188 13.14 -16.96 -16.98
C LYS A 188 13.06 -15.69 -17.83
N LEU A 189 12.36 -14.68 -17.32
CA LEU A 189 12.23 -13.38 -17.97
C LEU A 189 13.12 -12.36 -17.26
N GLU A 190 13.74 -11.50 -18.05
CA GLU A 190 14.57 -10.40 -17.57
C GLU A 190 13.89 -9.08 -17.87
N VAL A 191 13.97 -8.15 -16.91
CA VAL A 191 13.52 -6.77 -17.04
C VAL A 191 14.66 -5.86 -16.63
N THR A 192 14.94 -4.87 -17.46
CA THR A 192 15.88 -3.81 -17.14
C THR A 192 15.19 -2.70 -16.36
N PRO A 193 15.93 -1.91 -15.55
CA PRO A 193 15.35 -0.71 -14.95
C PRO A 193 14.74 0.25 -15.95
N SER A 194 15.36 0.44 -17.11
CA SER A 194 14.82 1.32 -18.16
C SER A 194 13.47 0.87 -18.68
N GLU A 195 13.29 -0.43 -18.94
CA GLU A 195 11.99 -0.99 -19.36
C GLU A 195 10.89 -0.85 -18.28
N PHE A 196 11.30 -0.73 -17.03
CA PHE A 196 10.38 -0.52 -15.91
C PHE A 196 10.05 0.96 -15.69
N GLU A 197 10.94 1.88 -16.06
CA GLU A 197 10.76 3.33 -15.92
C GLU A 197 9.93 3.94 -17.07
N ASP A 198 9.87 3.29 -18.25
CA ASP A 198 9.05 3.66 -19.41
C ASP A 198 7.57 3.26 -19.22
#